data_0a46bc7a044e0f759ca3badb844fa236
#
_entry.id   0a46bc7a044e0f759ca3badb844fa236
#
_cell.length_a   1.000
_cell.length_b   1.000
_cell.length_c   1.000
_cell.angle_alpha   90.00
_cell.angle_beta   90.00
_cell.angle_gamma   90.00
#
_symmetry.space_group_name_H-M   'P 1'
#
loop_
_entity.id
_entity.type
_entity.pdbx_description
1 polymer ?
#
loop_
_entity_poly.entity_id
_entity_poly.type
_entity_poly.pdbx_seq_one_letter_code
_entity_poly.pdbx_strand_id
1 'polypeptide(L)' 'EVVAEAPLVIAETRVDIPTASVADAVMLMDLRHTTALFFKNAGTGRHNMVYRRADGSIGWVEPR' A
#
# COMPACT_ATOMS: atom_id res chain seq x y z
N GLU A 1 -30.92 5.46 -9.00
CA GLU A 1 -30.41 5.44 -8.98
C GLU A 1 -29.45 5.82 -8.42
N VAL A 2 -28.98 6.07 -7.95
CA VAL A 2 -28.22 6.44 -7.54
C VAL A 2 -26.95 6.45 -7.53
N VAL A 3 -26.33 6.25 -8.17
CA VAL A 3 -25.05 6.23 -8.36
C VAL A 3 -24.38 7.46 -8.33
N ALA A 4 -24.96 8.47 -8.28
CA ALA A 4 -24.37 9.75 -8.35
C ALA A 4 -23.43 10.04 -7.23
N GLU A 5 -23.42 9.21 -6.25
CA GLU A 5 -22.52 9.43 -5.17
C GLU A 5 -21.12 9.02 -5.47
N ALA A 6 -20.88 8.32 -6.51
CA ALA A 6 -19.52 7.88 -6.82
C ALA A 6 -18.67 9.08 -7.20
N PRO A 7 -17.38 9.08 -6.87
CA PRO A 7 -16.50 10.16 -7.28
C PRO A 7 -16.43 10.22 -8.78
N LEU A 8 -16.42 11.43 -9.29
CA LEU A 8 -16.33 11.63 -10.73
C LEU A 8 -14.91 11.59 -11.23
N VAL A 9 -13.94 11.74 -10.34
CA VAL A 9 -12.54 11.75 -10.71
C VAL A 9 -11.82 10.65 -9.96
N ILE A 10 -11.13 9.80 -10.69
CA ILE A 10 -10.29 8.76 -10.11
C ILE A 10 -8.87 9.04 -10.52
N ALA A 11 -8.01 9.29 -9.56
CA ALA A 11 -6.60 9.50 -9.84
C ALA A 11 -5.95 8.15 -10.06
N GLU A 12 -5.43 7.93 -11.25
CA GLU A 12 -4.76 6.69 -11.59
C GLU A 12 -3.26 6.94 -11.65
N THR A 13 -2.49 6.15 -10.92
CA THR A 13 -1.05 6.33 -10.85
C THR A 13 -0.39 5.01 -11.13
N ARG A 14 0.69 5.05 -11.91
CA ARG A 14 1.50 3.88 -12.18
C ARG A 14 2.83 4.06 -11.49
N VAL A 15 3.23 3.08 -10.71
CA VAL A 15 4.48 3.15 -9.97
C VAL A 15 5.19 1.81 -10.07
N ASP A 16 6.49 1.84 -9.91
CA ASP A 16 7.26 0.61 -9.82
C ASP A 16 6.99 -0.04 -8.47
N ILE A 17 6.78 -1.34 -8.49
CA ILE A 17 6.50 -2.09 -7.27
C ILE A 17 7.85 -2.60 -6.74
N PRO A 18 8.29 -2.12 -5.59
CA PRO A 18 9.58 -2.56 -5.05
C PRO A 18 9.49 -3.98 -4.51
N THR A 19 10.61 -4.69 -4.55
CA THR A 19 10.76 -5.97 -3.87
C THR A 19 11.46 -5.69 -2.55
N ALA A 20 10.83 -6.03 -1.44
CA ALA A 20 11.35 -5.65 -0.13
C ALA A 20 10.82 -6.58 0.95
N SER A 21 11.48 -6.58 2.09
CA SER A 21 10.94 -7.20 3.29
C SER A 21 9.83 -6.32 3.83
N VAL A 22 9.02 -6.84 4.75
CA VAL A 22 7.98 -6.04 5.38
C VAL A 22 8.59 -4.83 6.10
N ALA A 23 9.69 -5.06 6.81
CA ALA A 23 10.35 -3.97 7.53
C ALA A 23 10.85 -2.88 6.59
N ASP A 24 11.45 -3.28 5.47
CA ASP A 24 11.93 -2.32 4.49
C ASP A 24 10.78 -1.60 3.82
N ALA A 25 9.67 -2.29 3.61
CA ALA A 25 8.50 -1.66 3.02
C ALA A 25 7.94 -0.57 3.94
N VAL A 26 7.93 -0.80 5.24
CA VAL A 26 7.49 0.22 6.20
C VAL A 26 8.42 1.43 6.14
N MET A 27 9.73 1.20 6.07
CA MET A 27 10.69 2.29 5.94
C MET A 27 10.48 3.08 4.65
N LEU A 28 10.25 2.39 3.54
CA LEU A 28 9.98 3.06 2.27
C LEU A 28 8.72 3.89 2.33
N MET A 29 7.69 3.36 2.98
CA MET A 29 6.45 4.08 3.14
C MET A 29 6.68 5.41 3.88
N ASP A 30 7.49 5.37 4.93
CA ASP A 30 7.82 6.57 5.68
C ASP A 30 8.66 7.53 4.84
N LEU A 31 9.65 7.02 4.12
CA LEU A 31 10.51 7.86 3.30
C LEU A 31 9.75 8.57 2.19
N ARG A 32 8.73 7.93 1.67
CA ARG A 32 7.92 8.51 0.60
C ARG A 32 6.77 9.35 1.13
N HIS A 33 6.64 9.46 2.44
CA HIS A 33 5.57 10.22 3.09
C HIS A 33 4.19 9.79 2.62
N THR A 34 4.00 8.47 2.44
CA THR A 34 2.72 7.92 2.04
C THR A 34 2.11 7.17 3.20
N THR A 35 0.82 6.91 3.11
CA THR A 35 0.10 6.19 4.16
C THR A 35 -0.06 4.71 3.84
N ALA A 36 0.36 4.30 2.64
CA ALA A 36 0.28 2.91 2.23
C ALA A 36 1.37 2.64 1.21
N LEU A 37 1.82 1.41 1.12
CA LEU A 37 2.79 0.98 0.13
C LEU A 37 2.47 -0.44 -0.31
N PHE A 38 2.35 -0.63 -1.61
CA PHE A 38 2.17 -1.93 -2.23
C PHE A 38 3.54 -2.42 -2.68
N PHE A 39 3.93 -3.63 -2.31
CA PHE A 39 5.28 -4.13 -2.58
C PHE A 39 5.25 -5.64 -2.81
N LYS A 40 6.33 -6.15 -3.39
CA LYS A 40 6.53 -7.57 -3.55
C LYS A 40 7.38 -8.04 -2.38
N ASN A 41 6.82 -8.95 -1.58
CA ASN A 41 7.52 -9.45 -0.39
C ASN A 41 8.68 -10.33 -0.83
N ALA A 42 9.89 -9.96 -0.45
CA ALA A 42 11.09 -10.67 -0.84
C ALA A 42 11.14 -12.09 -0.27
N GLY A 43 10.47 -12.32 0.85
CA GLY A 43 10.47 -13.63 1.47
C GLY A 43 9.51 -14.62 0.84
N THR A 44 8.43 -14.14 0.22
CA THR A 44 7.41 -15.03 -0.33
C THR A 44 7.24 -14.91 -1.84
N GLY A 45 7.73 -13.81 -2.42
CA GLY A 45 7.53 -13.53 -3.84
C GLY A 45 6.13 -13.04 -4.16
N ARG A 46 5.30 -12.80 -3.17
CA ARG A 46 3.93 -12.37 -3.37
C ARG A 46 3.78 -10.88 -3.13
N HIS A 47 2.77 -10.29 -3.72
CA HIS A 47 2.48 -8.89 -3.49
C HIS A 47 1.79 -8.71 -2.14
N ASN A 48 2.25 -7.73 -1.40
CA ASN A 48 1.72 -7.40 -0.08
C ASN A 48 1.50 -5.90 -0.02
N MET A 49 0.80 -5.45 1.01
CA MET A 49 0.62 -4.02 1.25
C MET A 49 0.81 -3.74 2.72
N VAL A 50 1.49 -2.63 3.02
CA VAL A 50 1.53 -2.09 4.38
C VAL A 50 0.82 -0.75 4.35
N TYR A 51 0.21 -0.39 5.47
CA TYR A 51 -0.50 0.88 5.56
C TYR A 51 -0.48 1.38 6.99
N ARG A 52 -0.57 2.69 7.13
CA ARG A 52 -0.56 3.32 8.44
C ARG A 52 -1.98 3.44 8.94
N ARG A 53 -2.24 2.94 10.12
CA ARG A 53 -3.54 3.00 10.73
C ARG A 53 -3.70 4.33 11.48
N ALA A 54 -4.95 4.67 11.76
CA ALA A 54 -5.25 5.94 12.39
C ALA A 54 -4.58 6.11 13.75
N ASP A 55 -4.33 5.01 14.46
CA ASP A 55 -3.70 5.06 15.77
C ASP A 55 -2.17 5.06 15.69
N GLY A 56 -1.62 5.13 14.50
CA GLY A 56 -0.17 5.16 14.30
C GLY A 56 0.46 3.78 14.11
N SER A 57 -0.30 2.71 14.28
CA SER A 57 0.24 1.38 14.05
C SER A 57 0.26 1.07 12.55
N ILE A 58 0.93 -0.02 12.21
CA ILE A 58 1.07 -0.44 10.82
C ILE A 58 0.22 -1.68 10.57
N GLY A 59 -0.59 -1.63 9.54
CA GLY A 59 -1.32 -2.80 9.08
C GLY A 59 -0.57 -3.47 7.95
N TRP A 60 -0.68 -4.78 7.86
CA TRP A 60 -0.01 -5.58 6.84
C TRP A 60 -1.04 -6.49 6.20
N VAL A 61 -1.21 -6.33 4.89
CA VAL A 61 -2.13 -7.14 4.09
C VAL A 61 -1.33 -8.10 3.26
N GLU A 62 -1.68 -9.36 3.37
CA GLU A 62 -0.99 -10.43 2.66
C GLU A 62 -2.04 -11.30 1.97
N PRO A 63 -1.85 -11.69 0.69
CA PRO A 63 -2.82 -12.56 0.03
C PRO A 63 -2.74 -13.97 0.59
N ARG A 64 -3.82 -14.67 0.52
CA ARG A 64 -3.88 -16.06 0.96
C ARG A 64 -3.26 -17.01 -0.04
#